data_84bc5818cffe6ce8b46e0fbbd1fe0f45
#
_entry.id   84bc5818cffe6ce8b46e0fbbd1fe0f45
#
_cell.length_a   1.000
_cell.length_b   1.000
_cell.length_c   1.000
_cell.angle_alpha   90.00
_cell.angle_beta   90.00
_cell.angle_gamma   90.00
#
_symmetry.space_group_name_H-M   'P 1'
#
loop_
_entity.id
_entity.type
_entity.pdbx_description
1 polymer ?
#
loop_
_entity_poly.entity_id
_entity_poly.type
_entity_poly.pdbx_seq_one_letter_code
_entity_poly.pdbx_strand_id
1 'polypeptide(L)'
;MRRQDQAAADRVDASEVAKFEAMADEWWDPHGTFRPLHQLQPCRLDYVADQIAAEFGRDRRASRPFDGLRLLDIGCGGGLVSEPMARLGASVTGIDPGDGNIPVARLHAERSGLDIDYRVATAEALVAAQESFDVVLALEVVEHAPDPGAFIAACGALLRPGGLLLVSTINRNPKAWALAIFAAERVLRWLPQGTHDYAKLVTPEELRGHVEAAGLDMADRRGIVFDPLRRTWRLHATDLSVNYITTSTKPLA
;
A
#
# COMPACT_ATOMS: atom_id res chain seq x y z
N MET A 1 18.07 -1.72 -36.10
CA MET A 1 17.76 -1.48 -34.68
C MET A 1 16.73 -2.45 -34.07
N ARG A 2 16.13 -3.39 -34.79
CA ARG A 2 15.10 -4.33 -34.27
C ARG A 2 15.60 -5.76 -33.97
N ARG A 3 16.87 -6.10 -34.19
CA ARG A 3 17.43 -7.45 -33.93
C ARG A 3 18.25 -7.54 -32.63
N GLN A 4 18.60 -6.41 -32.01
CA GLN A 4 19.32 -6.40 -30.73
C GLN A 4 18.37 -6.42 -29.53
N ASP A 5 17.14 -5.89 -29.68
CA ASP A 5 16.12 -5.91 -28.61
C ASP A 5 15.47 -7.30 -28.45
N GLN A 6 15.40 -8.10 -29.52
CA GLN A 6 14.87 -9.46 -29.49
C GLN A 6 15.82 -10.46 -28.80
N ALA A 7 17.13 -10.21 -28.84
CA ALA A 7 18.15 -11.08 -28.23
C ALA A 7 18.34 -10.82 -26.72
N ALA A 8 17.81 -9.73 -26.16
CA ALA A 8 17.79 -9.45 -24.73
C ALA A 8 16.61 -10.13 -24.02
N ALA A 9 15.50 -10.34 -24.73
CA ALA A 9 14.32 -11.02 -24.20
C ALA A 9 14.49 -12.55 -24.07
N ASP A 10 15.46 -13.16 -24.77
CA ASP A 10 15.70 -14.60 -24.79
C ASP A 10 16.69 -15.11 -23.72
N ARG A 11 17.02 -14.28 -22.71
CA ARG A 11 17.95 -14.68 -21.62
C ARG A 11 17.37 -14.47 -20.22
N VAL A 12 16.10 -14.72 -20.03
CA VAL A 12 15.61 -14.89 -18.65
C VAL A 12 16.01 -16.30 -18.22
N ASP A 13 16.91 -16.38 -17.24
CA ASP A 13 17.33 -17.66 -16.68
C ASP A 13 16.11 -18.39 -16.11
N ALA A 14 15.85 -19.62 -16.57
CA ALA A 14 14.72 -20.43 -16.12
C ALA A 14 14.71 -20.61 -14.58
N SER A 15 15.87 -20.57 -13.94
CA SER A 15 16.00 -20.62 -12.48
C SER A 15 15.49 -19.32 -11.81
N GLU A 16 15.68 -18.18 -12.47
CA GLU A 16 15.20 -16.89 -11.98
C GLU A 16 13.67 -16.77 -12.15
N VAL A 17 13.13 -17.24 -13.27
CA VAL A 17 11.66 -17.33 -13.45
C VAL A 17 11.05 -18.22 -12.38
N ALA A 18 11.58 -19.41 -12.16
CA ALA A 18 11.08 -20.33 -11.13
C ALA A 18 11.15 -19.74 -9.72
N LYS A 19 12.19 -18.96 -9.41
CA LYS A 19 12.30 -18.22 -8.15
C LYS A 19 11.20 -17.19 -8.00
N PHE A 20 10.95 -16.38 -9.02
CA PHE A 20 9.88 -15.37 -8.97
C PHE A 20 8.48 -16.01 -8.94
N GLU A 21 8.29 -17.15 -9.63
CA GLU A 21 7.06 -17.93 -9.54
C GLU A 21 6.79 -18.42 -8.11
N ALA A 22 7.80 -18.99 -7.45
CA ALA A 22 7.70 -19.44 -6.07
C ALA A 22 7.42 -18.26 -5.10
N MET A 23 8.08 -17.12 -5.30
CA MET A 23 7.83 -15.90 -4.51
C MET A 23 6.43 -15.33 -4.76
N ALA A 24 5.94 -15.38 -6.00
CA ALA A 24 4.59 -14.94 -6.32
C ALA A 24 3.54 -15.82 -5.62
N ASP A 25 3.74 -17.12 -5.67
CA ASP A 25 2.86 -18.09 -5.01
C ASP A 25 2.89 -17.88 -3.48
N GLU A 26 4.06 -17.58 -2.88
CA GLU A 26 4.18 -17.25 -1.46
C GLU A 26 3.45 -15.95 -1.08
N TRP A 27 3.59 -14.88 -1.86
CA TRP A 27 2.90 -13.60 -1.63
C TRP A 27 1.38 -13.75 -1.64
N TRP A 28 0.86 -14.60 -2.51
CA TRP A 28 -0.57 -14.78 -2.73
C TRP A 28 -1.16 -15.99 -2.00
N ASP A 29 -0.36 -16.74 -1.22
CA ASP A 29 -0.87 -17.78 -0.33
C ASP A 29 -1.49 -17.18 0.94
N PRO A 30 -2.84 -17.23 1.11
CA PRO A 30 -3.50 -16.67 2.28
C PRO A 30 -3.19 -17.43 3.58
N HIS A 31 -2.51 -18.57 3.48
CA HIS A 31 -2.09 -19.41 4.62
C HIS A 31 -0.58 -19.35 4.87
N GLY A 32 0.20 -18.76 3.96
CA GLY A 32 1.65 -18.63 3.99
C GLY A 32 2.17 -17.51 4.89
N THR A 33 3.38 -17.09 4.59
CA THR A 33 4.13 -16.06 5.33
C THR A 33 3.37 -14.72 5.38
N PHE A 34 2.65 -14.36 4.29
CA PHE A 34 1.89 -13.11 4.18
C PHE A 34 0.45 -13.19 4.70
N ARG A 35 0.08 -14.29 5.36
CA ARG A 35 -1.25 -14.49 5.95
C ARG A 35 -1.77 -13.29 6.76
N PRO A 36 -0.96 -12.60 7.60
CA PRO A 36 -1.45 -11.44 8.35
C PRO A 36 -1.94 -10.31 7.44
N LEU A 37 -1.23 -10.06 6.32
CA LEU A 37 -1.66 -9.07 5.33
C LEU A 37 -2.98 -9.50 4.67
N HIS A 38 -3.11 -10.76 4.27
CA HIS A 38 -4.36 -11.28 3.70
C HIS A 38 -5.55 -11.15 4.64
N GLN A 39 -5.34 -11.37 5.94
CA GLN A 39 -6.41 -11.23 6.93
C GLN A 39 -6.82 -9.77 7.18
N LEU A 40 -5.86 -8.84 7.10
CA LEU A 40 -6.07 -7.41 7.26
C LEU A 40 -6.72 -6.78 6.02
N GLN A 41 -6.40 -7.31 4.85
CA GLN A 41 -6.69 -6.73 3.55
C GLN A 41 -8.18 -6.42 3.30
N PRO A 42 -9.17 -7.31 3.59
CA PRO A 42 -10.57 -7.00 3.33
C PRO A 42 -11.03 -5.72 4.03
N CYS A 43 -10.68 -5.56 5.31
CA CYS A 43 -11.03 -4.39 6.10
C CYS A 43 -10.39 -3.09 5.53
N ARG A 44 -9.13 -3.16 5.11
CA ARG A 44 -8.38 -2.05 4.53
C ARG A 44 -8.93 -1.64 3.16
N LEU A 45 -9.14 -2.63 2.29
CA LEU A 45 -9.65 -2.39 0.93
C LEU A 45 -11.06 -1.80 0.94
N ASP A 46 -11.93 -2.26 1.85
CA ASP A 46 -13.26 -1.69 1.99
C ASP A 46 -13.18 -0.21 2.40
N TYR A 47 -12.33 0.12 3.36
CA TYR A 47 -12.12 1.52 3.75
C TYR A 47 -11.58 2.35 2.58
N VAL A 48 -10.50 1.90 1.94
CA VAL A 48 -9.89 2.60 0.80
C VAL A 48 -10.93 2.87 -0.29
N ALA A 49 -11.68 1.84 -0.66
CA ALA A 49 -12.68 1.97 -1.71
C ALA A 49 -13.87 2.87 -1.31
N ASP A 50 -14.28 2.86 -0.03
CA ASP A 50 -15.32 3.78 0.47
C ASP A 50 -14.86 5.24 0.41
N GLN A 51 -13.62 5.53 0.83
CA GLN A 51 -13.06 6.88 0.80
C GLN A 51 -12.93 7.40 -0.65
N ILE A 52 -12.40 6.57 -1.57
CA ILE A 52 -12.30 6.92 -2.99
C ILE A 52 -13.69 7.19 -3.58
N ALA A 53 -14.65 6.31 -3.31
CA ALA A 53 -16.00 6.46 -3.84
C ALA A 53 -16.68 7.74 -3.33
N ALA A 54 -16.51 8.05 -2.05
CA ALA A 54 -17.07 9.25 -1.44
C ALA A 54 -16.46 10.53 -2.04
N GLU A 55 -15.12 10.62 -2.14
CA GLU A 55 -14.44 11.80 -2.66
C GLU A 55 -14.77 12.08 -4.13
N PHE A 56 -14.73 11.03 -4.97
CA PHE A 56 -14.93 11.19 -6.41
C PHE A 56 -16.39 10.98 -6.85
N GLY A 57 -17.35 10.90 -5.92
CA GLY A 57 -18.78 10.77 -6.24
C GLY A 57 -19.09 9.47 -7.03
N ARG A 58 -18.45 8.34 -6.67
CA ARG A 58 -18.57 7.07 -7.39
C ARG A 58 -19.53 6.11 -6.69
N ASP A 59 -20.31 5.38 -7.46
CA ASP A 59 -21.15 4.29 -6.93
C ASP A 59 -20.32 3.01 -6.79
N ARG A 60 -20.02 2.59 -5.57
CA ARG A 60 -19.28 1.35 -5.28
C ARG A 60 -19.94 0.07 -5.82
N ARG A 61 -21.23 0.12 -6.14
CA ARG A 61 -21.97 -1.02 -6.69
C ARG A 61 -21.81 -1.15 -8.21
N ALA A 62 -21.25 -0.12 -8.87
CA ALA A 62 -20.91 -0.22 -10.27
C ALA A 62 -19.84 -1.30 -10.50
N SER A 63 -19.82 -1.90 -11.66
CA SER A 63 -18.86 -2.95 -12.03
C SER A 63 -17.40 -2.44 -12.03
N ARG A 64 -17.20 -1.18 -12.38
CA ARG A 64 -15.89 -0.49 -12.44
C ARG A 64 -16.00 0.91 -11.83
N PRO A 65 -16.18 1.02 -10.51
CA PRO A 65 -16.48 2.31 -9.86
C PRO A 65 -15.34 3.33 -10.02
N PHE A 66 -14.09 2.88 -10.22
CA PHE A 66 -12.90 3.74 -10.29
C PHE A 66 -12.39 3.96 -11.71
N ASP A 67 -13.22 3.67 -12.70
CA ASP A 67 -12.84 3.90 -14.11
C ASP A 67 -12.49 5.39 -14.33
N GLY A 68 -11.35 5.62 -15.01
CA GLY A 68 -10.81 6.94 -15.28
C GLY A 68 -9.99 7.58 -14.12
N LEU A 69 -9.91 6.95 -12.94
CA LEU A 69 -9.02 7.42 -11.86
C LEU A 69 -7.62 6.82 -12.02
N ARG A 70 -6.60 7.67 -11.86
CA ARG A 70 -5.19 7.27 -11.77
C ARG A 70 -4.83 7.04 -10.30
N LEU A 71 -4.38 5.85 -9.96
CA LEU A 71 -4.03 5.45 -8.61
C LEU A 71 -2.56 5.04 -8.54
N LEU A 72 -1.84 5.57 -7.56
CA LEU A 72 -0.48 5.16 -7.21
C LEU A 72 -0.52 4.33 -5.92
N ASP A 73 0.08 3.14 -5.97
CA ASP A 73 0.30 2.26 -4.82
C ASP A 73 1.80 2.24 -4.50
N ILE A 74 2.20 2.96 -3.43
CA ILE A 74 3.60 3.07 -3.00
C ILE A 74 3.89 1.93 -2.02
N GLY A 75 5.00 1.21 -2.24
CA GLY A 75 5.33 0.00 -1.50
C GLY A 75 4.37 -1.14 -1.87
N CYS A 76 4.07 -1.30 -3.16
CA CYS A 76 3.06 -2.24 -3.64
C CYS A 76 3.38 -3.71 -3.36
N GLY A 77 4.64 -4.06 -3.03
CA GLY A 77 5.07 -5.44 -2.78
C GLY A 77 4.68 -6.37 -3.92
N GLY A 78 4.04 -7.49 -3.61
CA GLY A 78 3.52 -8.46 -4.59
C GLY A 78 2.18 -8.08 -5.23
N GLY A 79 1.68 -6.85 -5.04
CA GLY A 79 0.48 -6.33 -5.73
C GLY A 79 -0.85 -6.59 -5.00
N LEU A 80 -0.83 -6.96 -3.72
CA LEU A 80 -2.04 -7.30 -2.94
C LEU A 80 -3.08 -6.17 -2.86
N VAL A 81 -2.67 -4.89 -2.99
CA VAL A 81 -3.56 -3.72 -3.03
C VAL A 81 -3.81 -3.28 -4.47
N SER A 82 -2.76 -3.24 -5.27
CA SER A 82 -2.80 -2.79 -6.66
C SER A 82 -3.83 -3.56 -7.49
N GLU A 83 -3.85 -4.90 -7.40
CA GLU A 83 -4.77 -5.71 -8.21
C GLU A 83 -6.25 -5.50 -7.87
N PRO A 84 -6.70 -5.51 -6.60
CA PRO A 84 -8.08 -5.16 -6.26
C PRO A 84 -8.50 -3.78 -6.78
N MET A 85 -7.63 -2.77 -6.72
CA MET A 85 -7.92 -1.43 -7.24
C MET A 85 -8.04 -1.43 -8.77
N ALA A 86 -7.20 -2.17 -9.48
CA ALA A 86 -7.30 -2.34 -10.93
C ALA A 86 -8.59 -3.08 -11.34
N ARG A 87 -9.00 -4.12 -10.57
CA ARG A 87 -10.28 -4.81 -10.78
C ARG A 87 -11.48 -3.89 -10.60
N LEU A 88 -11.39 -2.90 -9.71
CA LEU A 88 -12.40 -1.86 -9.53
C LEU A 88 -12.35 -0.77 -10.62
N GLY A 89 -11.41 -0.85 -11.55
CA GLY A 89 -11.36 0.00 -12.73
C GLY A 89 -10.31 1.11 -12.71
N ALA A 90 -9.58 1.29 -11.60
CA ALA A 90 -8.52 2.30 -11.55
C ALA A 90 -7.37 1.97 -12.54
N SER A 91 -6.78 3.01 -13.13
CA SER A 91 -5.48 2.91 -13.80
C SER A 91 -4.39 2.95 -12.74
N VAL A 92 -3.83 1.78 -12.42
CA VAL A 92 -2.91 1.61 -11.30
C VAL A 92 -1.46 1.66 -11.75
N THR A 93 -0.66 2.47 -11.06
CA THR A 93 0.80 2.40 -11.03
C THR A 93 1.22 1.87 -9.67
N GLY A 94 1.95 0.76 -9.61
CA GLY A 94 2.53 0.21 -8.39
C GLY A 94 4.03 0.44 -8.36
N ILE A 95 4.55 0.99 -7.27
CA ILE A 95 6.00 1.17 -7.11
C ILE A 95 6.50 0.51 -5.83
N ASP A 96 7.69 -0.07 -5.91
CA ASP A 96 8.40 -0.64 -4.77
C ASP A 96 9.91 -0.45 -4.99
N PRO A 97 10.70 -0.02 -3.99
CA PRO A 97 12.15 0.10 -4.14
C PRO A 97 12.85 -1.27 -4.16
N GLY A 98 12.19 -2.33 -3.70
CA GLY A 98 12.70 -3.70 -3.72
C GLY A 98 12.62 -4.32 -5.11
N ASP A 99 13.78 -4.59 -5.72
CA ASP A 99 13.89 -5.17 -7.06
C ASP A 99 13.26 -6.57 -7.18
N GLY A 100 13.17 -7.34 -6.09
CA GLY A 100 12.54 -8.66 -6.04
C GLY A 100 11.01 -8.65 -6.06
N ASN A 101 10.35 -7.57 -5.61
CA ASN A 101 8.90 -7.51 -5.49
C ASN A 101 8.19 -7.24 -6.82
N ILE A 102 8.75 -6.37 -7.63
CA ILE A 102 8.14 -5.94 -8.90
C ILE A 102 7.97 -7.07 -9.92
N PRO A 103 8.97 -7.95 -10.14
CA PRO A 103 8.77 -9.13 -11.00
C PRO A 103 7.64 -10.04 -10.50
N VAL A 104 7.52 -10.23 -9.19
CA VAL A 104 6.45 -11.01 -8.56
C VAL A 104 5.08 -10.41 -8.84
N ALA A 105 4.93 -9.09 -8.61
CA ALA A 105 3.69 -8.37 -8.85
C ALA A 105 3.27 -8.42 -10.33
N ARG A 106 4.23 -8.21 -11.25
CA ARG A 106 3.98 -8.30 -12.69
C ARG A 106 3.50 -9.68 -13.12
N LEU A 107 4.19 -10.72 -12.66
CA LEU A 107 3.85 -12.10 -13.00
C LEU A 107 2.44 -12.47 -12.53
N HIS A 108 2.06 -12.06 -11.31
CA HIS A 108 0.73 -12.36 -10.79
C HIS A 108 -0.36 -11.55 -11.53
N ALA A 109 -0.12 -10.28 -11.82
CA ALA A 109 -1.04 -9.45 -12.60
C ALA A 109 -1.27 -10.01 -14.01
N GLU A 110 -0.19 -10.46 -14.69
CA GLU A 110 -0.27 -11.12 -15.99
C GLU A 110 -1.14 -12.39 -15.94
N ARG A 111 -0.89 -13.27 -14.96
CA ARG A 111 -1.71 -14.48 -14.72
C ARG A 111 -3.19 -14.13 -14.43
N SER A 112 -3.41 -12.99 -13.80
CA SER A 112 -4.74 -12.46 -13.46
C SER A 112 -5.42 -11.69 -14.61
N GLY A 113 -4.72 -11.48 -15.74
CA GLY A 113 -5.22 -10.68 -16.87
C GLY A 113 -5.44 -9.21 -16.55
N LEU A 114 -4.61 -8.64 -15.66
CA LEU A 114 -4.66 -7.25 -15.24
C LEU A 114 -3.52 -6.45 -15.87
N ASP A 115 -3.84 -5.25 -16.34
CA ASP A 115 -2.88 -4.28 -16.85
C ASP A 115 -2.55 -3.28 -15.73
N ILE A 116 -1.39 -3.44 -15.09
CA ILE A 116 -0.90 -2.60 -14.01
C ILE A 116 0.55 -2.21 -14.30
N ASP A 117 0.84 -0.93 -14.18
CA ASP A 117 2.17 -0.39 -14.41
C ASP A 117 3.03 -0.52 -13.15
N TYR A 118 3.73 -1.64 -13.01
CA TYR A 118 4.64 -1.88 -11.89
C TYR A 118 6.06 -1.45 -12.20
N ARG A 119 6.69 -0.68 -11.28
CA ARG A 119 8.04 -0.10 -11.47
C ARG A 119 8.89 -0.23 -10.21
N VAL A 120 10.17 -0.54 -10.38
CA VAL A 120 11.16 -0.36 -9.32
C VAL A 120 11.45 1.13 -9.22
N ALA A 121 10.89 1.80 -8.23
CA ALA A 121 11.00 3.25 -8.08
C ALA A 121 10.69 3.69 -6.64
N THR A 122 11.03 4.94 -6.31
CA THR A 122 10.63 5.63 -5.08
C THR A 122 9.64 6.75 -5.40
N ALA A 123 8.93 7.24 -4.39
CA ALA A 123 8.01 8.37 -4.54
C ALA A 123 8.74 9.63 -5.07
N GLU A 124 9.94 9.89 -4.58
CA GLU A 124 10.77 11.04 -4.99
C GLU A 124 11.16 10.98 -6.48
N ALA A 125 11.41 9.77 -7.00
CA ALA A 125 11.71 9.59 -8.42
C ALA A 125 10.50 9.95 -9.30
N LEU A 126 9.28 9.62 -8.87
CA LEU A 126 8.06 10.00 -9.58
C LEU A 126 7.79 11.51 -9.47
N VAL A 127 8.08 12.14 -8.33
CA VAL A 127 8.03 13.61 -8.17
C VAL A 127 8.99 14.27 -9.15
N ALA A 128 10.23 13.80 -9.27
CA ALA A 128 11.22 14.31 -10.23
C ALA A 128 10.76 14.12 -11.67
N ALA A 129 10.02 13.06 -11.97
CA ALA A 129 9.40 12.82 -13.27
C ALA A 129 8.10 13.62 -13.50
N GLN A 130 7.67 14.45 -12.54
CA GLN A 130 6.47 15.27 -12.59
C GLN A 130 5.18 14.46 -12.83
N GLU A 131 5.12 13.24 -12.30
CA GLU A 131 3.90 12.43 -12.35
C GLU A 131 2.85 12.93 -11.37
N SER A 132 1.58 12.64 -11.66
CA SER A 132 0.46 13.05 -10.80
C SER A 132 -0.68 12.05 -10.86
N PHE A 133 -1.37 11.89 -9.72
CA PHE A 133 -2.39 10.88 -9.49
C PHE A 133 -3.61 11.48 -8.81
N ASP A 134 -4.77 10.84 -9.00
CA ASP A 134 -5.99 11.19 -8.29
C ASP A 134 -5.97 10.60 -6.87
N VAL A 135 -5.38 9.40 -6.72
CA VAL A 135 -5.27 8.69 -5.45
C VAL A 135 -3.83 8.22 -5.25
N VAL A 136 -3.30 8.43 -4.05
CA VAL A 136 -2.00 7.87 -3.61
C VAL A 136 -2.25 7.01 -2.38
N LEU A 137 -1.81 5.76 -2.43
CA LEU A 137 -1.83 4.82 -1.31
C LEU A 137 -0.42 4.62 -0.79
N ALA A 138 -0.25 4.64 0.53
CA ALA A 138 0.98 4.31 1.25
C ALA A 138 0.61 3.46 2.48
N LEU A 139 0.39 2.16 2.26
CA LEU A 139 -0.16 1.26 3.27
C LEU A 139 0.94 0.39 3.87
N GLU A 140 1.25 0.60 5.16
CA GLU A 140 2.37 -0.03 5.90
C GLU A 140 3.74 0.30 5.25
N VAL A 141 3.98 1.58 4.94
CA VAL A 141 5.20 2.04 4.26
C VAL A 141 5.90 3.16 5.01
N VAL A 142 5.15 4.09 5.59
CA VAL A 142 5.70 5.31 6.20
C VAL A 142 6.69 5.02 7.33
N GLU A 143 6.52 3.94 8.08
CA GLU A 143 7.44 3.47 9.12
C GLU A 143 8.78 2.94 8.58
N HIS A 144 8.86 2.66 7.29
CA HIS A 144 10.08 2.21 6.62
C HIS A 144 10.83 3.38 5.96
N ALA A 145 10.19 4.55 5.83
CA ALA A 145 10.83 5.73 5.26
C ALA A 145 11.94 6.26 6.18
N PRO A 146 13.11 6.64 5.63
CA PRO A 146 14.18 7.26 6.42
C PRO A 146 13.75 8.58 7.08
N ASP A 147 12.89 9.34 6.40
CA ASP A 147 12.26 10.57 6.87
C ASP A 147 10.77 10.53 6.54
N PRO A 148 9.90 10.21 7.52
CA PRO A 148 8.44 10.17 7.32
C PRO A 148 7.86 11.49 6.82
N GLY A 149 8.40 12.65 7.25
CA GLY A 149 7.93 13.96 6.82
C GLY A 149 8.21 14.21 5.34
N ALA A 150 9.45 13.96 4.90
CA ALA A 150 9.83 14.07 3.48
C ALA A 150 9.03 13.08 2.61
N PHE A 151 8.80 11.87 3.10
CA PHE A 151 7.99 10.87 2.40
C PHE A 151 6.54 11.34 2.20
N ILE A 152 5.87 11.83 3.24
CA ILE A 152 4.50 12.37 3.14
C ILE A 152 4.45 13.60 2.23
N ALA A 153 5.47 14.47 2.26
CA ALA A 153 5.56 15.60 1.33
C ALA A 153 5.67 15.13 -0.14
N ALA A 154 6.45 14.08 -0.41
CA ALA A 154 6.52 13.47 -1.74
C ALA A 154 5.16 12.88 -2.17
N CYS A 155 4.45 12.16 -1.27
CA CYS A 155 3.10 11.68 -1.53
C CYS A 155 2.14 12.84 -1.89
N GLY A 156 2.18 13.94 -1.14
CA GLY A 156 1.37 15.14 -1.41
C GLY A 156 1.72 15.82 -2.73
N ALA A 157 3.01 15.84 -3.10
CA ALA A 157 3.45 16.40 -4.39
C ALA A 157 2.90 15.60 -5.59
N LEU A 158 2.76 14.28 -5.43
CA LEU A 158 2.22 13.38 -6.45
C LEU A 158 0.69 13.45 -6.60
N LEU A 159 -0.02 14.11 -5.70
CA LEU A 159 -1.46 14.30 -5.82
C LEU A 159 -1.82 15.48 -6.71
N ARG A 160 -2.86 15.31 -7.51
CA ARG A 160 -3.57 16.41 -8.16
C ARG A 160 -4.36 17.23 -7.12
N PRO A 161 -4.67 18.51 -7.37
CA PRO A 161 -5.68 19.22 -6.57
C PRO A 161 -6.98 18.41 -6.49
N GLY A 162 -7.57 18.29 -5.30
CA GLY A 162 -8.71 17.41 -5.05
C GLY A 162 -8.40 15.92 -4.96
N GLY A 163 -7.13 15.52 -4.98
CA GLY A 163 -6.71 14.12 -4.86
C GLY A 163 -6.66 13.62 -3.42
N LEU A 164 -6.66 12.30 -3.26
CA LEU A 164 -6.66 11.59 -1.97
C LEU A 164 -5.32 10.94 -1.66
N LEU A 165 -4.82 11.14 -0.43
CA LEU A 165 -3.76 10.34 0.19
C LEU A 165 -4.37 9.43 1.26
N LEU A 166 -4.12 8.11 1.16
CA LEU A 166 -4.47 7.17 2.22
C LEU A 166 -3.18 6.53 2.76
N VAL A 167 -3.00 6.61 4.08
CA VAL A 167 -1.82 6.08 4.78
C VAL A 167 -2.28 5.15 5.88
N SER A 168 -1.72 3.94 5.95
CA SER A 168 -1.85 3.07 7.12
C SER A 168 -0.49 2.76 7.73
N THR A 169 -0.44 2.59 9.05
CA THR A 169 0.77 2.21 9.77
C THR A 169 0.44 1.74 11.19
N ILE A 170 1.47 1.29 11.91
CA ILE A 170 1.41 0.89 13.30
C ILE A 170 1.74 2.10 14.18
N ASN A 171 0.92 2.30 15.24
CA ASN A 171 1.11 3.39 16.19
C ASN A 171 2.32 3.13 17.11
N ARG A 172 3.08 4.18 17.45
CA ARG A 172 4.20 4.10 18.40
C ARG A 172 3.71 4.26 19.84
N ASN A 173 3.36 3.15 20.48
CA ASN A 173 3.05 3.10 21.91
C ASN A 173 3.31 1.70 22.49
N PRO A 174 3.35 1.53 23.85
CA PRO A 174 3.62 0.24 24.47
C PRO A 174 2.63 -0.88 24.13
N LYS A 175 1.36 -0.53 23.89
CA LYS A 175 0.32 -1.52 23.49
C LYS A 175 0.59 -2.04 22.08
N ALA A 176 0.90 -1.16 21.14
CA ALA A 176 1.25 -1.54 19.77
C ALA A 176 2.52 -2.40 19.76
N TRP A 177 3.54 -2.01 20.54
CA TRP A 177 4.76 -2.82 20.69
C TRP A 177 4.43 -4.24 21.19
N ALA A 178 3.63 -4.36 22.25
CA ALA A 178 3.30 -5.65 22.84
C ALA A 178 2.48 -6.54 21.87
N LEU A 179 1.55 -5.98 21.13
CA LEU A 179 0.63 -6.73 20.27
C LEU A 179 1.17 -6.94 18.85
N ALA A 180 1.65 -5.89 18.20
CA ALA A 180 2.06 -5.96 16.80
C ALA A 180 3.50 -6.46 16.62
N ILE A 181 4.40 -6.13 17.57
CA ILE A 181 5.81 -6.51 17.45
C ILE A 181 6.08 -7.76 18.28
N PHE A 182 5.90 -7.69 19.60
CA PHE A 182 6.29 -8.80 20.46
C PHE A 182 5.41 -10.04 20.25
N ALA A 183 4.09 -9.88 20.21
CA ALA A 183 3.18 -11.02 20.04
C ALA A 183 3.25 -11.57 18.61
N ALA A 184 3.22 -10.72 17.58
CA ALA A 184 3.23 -11.16 16.19
C ALA A 184 4.58 -11.77 15.76
N GLU A 185 5.69 -11.17 16.16
CA GLU A 185 7.02 -11.64 15.74
C GLU A 185 7.57 -12.76 16.61
N ARG A 186 7.40 -12.69 17.95
CA ARG A 186 8.06 -13.62 18.88
C ARG A 186 7.18 -14.75 19.41
N VAL A 187 5.88 -14.48 19.64
CA VAL A 187 4.97 -15.46 20.22
C VAL A 187 4.24 -16.24 19.14
N LEU A 188 3.58 -15.54 18.23
CA LEU A 188 2.75 -16.15 17.18
C LEU A 188 3.56 -16.47 15.91
N ARG A 189 4.74 -15.88 15.77
CA ARG A 189 5.62 -16.02 14.59
C ARG A 189 4.87 -15.75 13.28
N TRP A 190 3.95 -14.79 13.32
CA TRP A 190 3.22 -14.36 12.13
C TRP A 190 4.06 -13.51 11.19
N LEU A 191 5.09 -12.85 11.73
CA LEU A 191 6.03 -12.03 11.01
C LEU A 191 7.47 -12.43 11.38
N PRO A 192 8.45 -12.27 10.47
CA PRO A 192 9.87 -12.44 10.78
C PRO A 192 10.29 -11.51 11.92
N GLN A 193 11.25 -11.96 12.75
CA GLN A 193 11.80 -11.14 13.83
C GLN A 193 12.54 -9.93 13.24
N GLY A 194 12.26 -8.73 13.79
CA GLY A 194 12.90 -7.49 13.35
C GLY A 194 12.21 -6.84 12.14
N THR A 195 11.00 -7.27 11.79
CA THR A 195 10.21 -6.64 10.73
C THR A 195 9.91 -5.18 11.06
N HIS A 196 9.69 -4.85 12.35
CA HIS A 196 9.38 -3.50 12.78
C HIS A 196 10.37 -3.00 13.83
N ASP A 197 10.90 -1.81 13.60
CA ASP A 197 11.66 -1.04 14.58
C ASP A 197 10.72 -0.07 15.30
N TYR A 198 10.55 -0.25 16.62
CA TYR A 198 9.68 0.60 17.44
C TYR A 198 9.96 2.09 17.26
N ALA A 199 11.23 2.47 17.12
CA ALA A 199 11.63 3.88 16.98
C ALA A 199 11.13 4.51 15.67
N LYS A 200 10.86 3.71 14.66
CA LYS A 200 10.38 4.15 13.34
C LYS A 200 8.87 4.20 13.21
N LEU A 201 8.14 3.61 14.17
CA LEU A 201 6.68 3.69 14.17
C LEU A 201 6.22 5.13 14.31
N VAL A 202 5.07 5.45 13.71
CA VAL A 202 4.56 6.83 13.61
C VAL A 202 3.28 6.96 14.43
N THR A 203 3.20 7.95 15.31
CA THR A 203 1.95 8.23 16.03
C THR A 203 0.93 8.94 15.13
N PRO A 204 -0.39 8.81 15.42
CA PRO A 204 -1.42 9.53 14.66
C PRO A 204 -1.23 11.05 14.66
N GLU A 205 -0.69 11.62 15.73
CA GLU A 205 -0.42 13.05 15.86
C GLU A 205 0.79 13.48 15.03
N GLU A 206 1.87 12.68 14.99
CA GLU A 206 3.03 12.92 14.11
C GLU A 206 2.61 12.84 12.65
N LEU A 207 1.86 11.78 12.26
CA LEU A 207 1.38 11.65 10.89
C LEU A 207 0.50 12.84 10.49
N ARG A 208 -0.39 13.31 11.39
CA ARG A 208 -1.18 14.51 11.14
C ARG A 208 -0.31 15.72 10.90
N GLY A 209 0.70 15.95 11.74
CA GLY A 209 1.65 17.06 11.55
C GLY A 209 2.38 16.99 10.20
N HIS A 210 2.81 15.81 9.76
CA HIS A 210 3.44 15.62 8.44
C HIS A 210 2.47 15.90 7.29
N VAL A 211 1.22 15.46 7.40
CA VAL A 211 0.16 15.70 6.43
C VAL A 211 -0.15 17.19 6.29
N GLU A 212 -0.34 17.88 7.41
CA GLU A 212 -0.58 19.33 7.44
C GLU A 212 0.62 20.12 6.89
N ALA A 213 1.85 19.72 7.23
CA ALA A 213 3.07 20.35 6.71
C ALA A 213 3.23 20.12 5.17
N ALA A 214 2.69 19.04 4.63
CA ALA A 214 2.63 18.77 3.20
C ALA A 214 1.51 19.53 2.46
N GLY A 215 0.75 20.39 3.16
CA GLY A 215 -0.37 21.15 2.60
C GLY A 215 -1.61 20.30 2.31
N LEU A 216 -1.80 19.21 3.03
CA LEU A 216 -2.94 18.33 2.92
C LEU A 216 -3.86 18.48 4.15
N ASP A 217 -5.16 18.28 3.96
CA ASP A 217 -6.16 18.26 5.01
C ASP A 217 -6.51 16.83 5.41
N MET A 218 -6.27 16.45 6.68
CA MET A 218 -6.68 15.14 7.17
C MET A 218 -8.20 15.09 7.38
N ALA A 219 -8.89 14.36 6.50
CA ALA A 219 -10.35 14.27 6.45
C ALA A 219 -10.93 13.18 7.38
N ASP A 220 -10.26 12.02 7.49
CA ASP A 220 -10.72 10.90 8.33
C ASP A 220 -9.54 10.11 8.91
N ARG A 221 -9.79 9.45 10.04
CA ARG A 221 -8.87 8.46 10.64
C ARG A 221 -9.64 7.36 11.34
N ARG A 222 -9.19 6.12 11.16
CA ARG A 222 -9.79 4.93 11.77
C ARG A 222 -8.72 4.02 12.35
N GLY A 223 -9.01 3.42 13.48
CA GLY A 223 -8.23 2.28 13.95
C GLY A 223 -8.59 1.02 13.17
N ILE A 224 -7.61 0.13 13.04
CA ILE A 224 -7.83 -1.20 12.52
C ILE A 224 -7.58 -2.16 13.68
N VAL A 225 -8.63 -2.80 14.18
CA VAL A 225 -8.59 -3.62 15.39
C VAL A 225 -8.96 -5.06 15.09
N PHE A 226 -8.26 -5.99 15.73
CA PHE A 226 -8.56 -7.42 15.63
C PHE A 226 -9.65 -7.80 16.63
N ASP A 227 -10.70 -8.47 16.16
CA ASP A 227 -11.74 -9.07 16.99
C ASP A 227 -11.38 -10.55 17.25
N PRO A 228 -10.93 -10.91 18.46
CA PRO A 228 -10.48 -12.28 18.74
C PRO A 228 -11.61 -13.30 18.76
N LEU A 229 -12.85 -12.87 19.01
CA LEU A 229 -14.03 -13.77 19.04
C LEU A 229 -14.44 -14.16 17.63
N ARG A 230 -14.44 -13.20 16.71
CA ARG A 230 -14.78 -13.40 15.29
C ARG A 230 -13.57 -13.76 14.43
N ARG A 231 -12.36 -13.58 14.97
CA ARG A 231 -11.08 -13.77 14.27
C ARG A 231 -11.01 -12.95 12.96
N THR A 232 -11.53 -11.71 13.02
CA THR A 232 -11.57 -10.78 11.88
C THR A 232 -11.02 -9.41 12.28
N TRP A 233 -10.53 -8.68 11.30
CA TRP A 233 -10.16 -7.28 11.45
C TRP A 233 -11.37 -6.39 11.14
N ARG A 234 -11.49 -5.28 11.85
CA ARG A 234 -12.56 -4.30 11.65
C ARG A 234 -12.07 -2.88 11.89
N LEU A 235 -12.73 -1.93 11.28
CA LEU A 235 -12.50 -0.52 11.56
C LEU A 235 -13.10 -0.13 12.92
N HIS A 236 -12.44 0.81 13.59
CA HIS A 236 -12.89 1.39 14.83
C HIS A 236 -12.76 2.91 14.78
N ALA A 237 -13.81 3.64 15.18
CA ALA A 237 -13.86 5.09 15.02
C ALA A 237 -12.80 5.84 15.85
N THR A 238 -12.42 5.30 17.02
CA THR A 238 -11.59 6.01 18.00
C THR A 238 -10.40 5.22 18.53
N ASP A 239 -10.39 3.88 18.42
CA ASP A 239 -9.26 3.06 18.92
C ASP A 239 -8.14 3.01 17.87
N LEU A 240 -7.25 3.99 17.90
CA LEU A 240 -6.05 4.08 17.07
C LEU A 240 -4.82 3.44 17.74
N SER A 241 -5.02 2.62 18.76
CA SER A 241 -3.94 2.23 19.66
C SER A 241 -2.93 1.25 19.06
N VAL A 242 -3.26 0.50 18.01
CA VAL A 242 -2.32 -0.45 17.38
C VAL A 242 -2.13 -0.09 15.91
N ASN A 243 -3.01 -0.54 15.05
CA ASN A 243 -2.96 -0.17 13.64
C ASN A 243 -3.99 0.92 13.35
N TYR A 244 -3.66 1.85 12.48
CA TYR A 244 -4.59 2.87 12.05
C TYR A 244 -4.41 3.21 10.57
N ILE A 245 -5.46 3.77 9.98
CA ILE A 245 -5.49 4.26 8.60
C ILE A 245 -6.08 5.67 8.59
N THR A 246 -5.54 6.52 7.73
CA THR A 246 -5.96 7.91 7.57
C THR A 246 -6.29 8.19 6.11
N THR A 247 -7.18 9.15 5.91
CA THR A 247 -7.49 9.74 4.62
C THR A 247 -7.24 11.24 4.69
N SER A 248 -6.51 11.76 3.71
CA SER A 248 -6.21 13.18 3.58
C SER A 248 -6.49 13.65 2.17
N THR A 249 -6.96 14.88 2.02
CA THR A 249 -7.28 15.50 0.73
C THR A 249 -6.27 16.60 0.39
N LYS A 250 -5.95 16.76 -0.88
CA LYS A 250 -5.21 17.92 -1.37
C LYS A 250 -6.22 19.00 -1.72
N PRO A 251 -6.16 20.22 -1.11
CA PRO A 251 -7.06 21.30 -1.43
C PRO A 251 -7.13 21.59 -2.93
N LEU A 252 -8.30 22.02 -3.39
CA LEU A 252 -8.45 22.60 -4.72
C LEU A 252 -7.68 23.94 -4.75
N ALA A 253 -6.91 24.17 -5.80
CA ALA A 253 -6.12 25.40 -5.97
C ALA A 253 -7.02 26.62 -6.22
#